data_ddad6d0dd0fd4276408eca6ca9427d7c
#
_entry.id   ddad6d0dd0fd4276408eca6ca9427d7c
#
_cell.length_a   1.000
_cell.length_b   1.000
_cell.length_c   1.000
_cell.angle_alpha   90.00
_cell.angle_beta   90.00
_cell.angle_gamma   90.00
#
_symmetry.space_group_name_H-M   'P 1'
#
loop_
_entity.id
_entity.type
_entity.pdbx_description
1 polymer ?
#
loop_
_entity_poly.entity_id
_entity_poly.type
_entity_poly.pdbx_seq_one_letter_code
_entity_poly.pdbx_strand_id
1 'polypeptide(L)'
;MNSDAYNPPRFSELTAPSRKRVRYAQGLGCSVIVAALSCQLAAAQDVDIPRTEHGHPDFQGFYTFRTITPLNRPPELADKAVLTPEEAAEWEEFENQRQNRDLIVDSVGGAGYPPGVISYNEFWYERGSETIASRRTSLIYDPSNGRIPELNEAGKQRREDYRNMIFNSAGPEGRTTVDRCLTGFIGGPPMIPGSYNNNMQLVQTEDHIIILNEMVHSARIIKLNAKPSGLQPKWEGESVGHWEGDVLVVETNNFYHDYNLRGMSEQATITERFTYVADGLLEYDFTVNDPKSWDSSWSASLPLRRSADPVYEYACHEGNHGLIGILAGWRRYESMGMNGDGSPLSETQGAVATDE
;
A
#
# COMPACT_ATOMS: atom_id res chain seq x y z
N MET A 1 14.11 38.52 -9.40
CA MET A 1 14.72 37.26 -9.82
C MET A 1 13.57 36.30 -10.03
N ASN A 2 13.29 35.95 -11.30
CA ASN A 2 12.16 35.12 -11.64
C ASN A 2 12.39 33.70 -11.10
N SER A 3 11.56 33.28 -10.16
CA SER A 3 11.45 31.89 -9.73
C SER A 3 10.52 31.18 -10.71
N ASP A 4 11.10 30.59 -11.75
CA ASP A 4 10.36 29.59 -12.53
C ASP A 4 10.25 28.34 -11.65
N ALA A 5 9.17 28.25 -10.89
CA ALA A 5 8.81 27.07 -10.12
C ALA A 5 8.63 25.92 -11.14
N TYR A 6 9.41 24.85 -11.00
CA TYR A 6 9.23 23.64 -11.78
C TYR A 6 7.79 23.12 -11.56
N ASN A 7 6.99 23.22 -12.60
CA ASN A 7 5.63 22.69 -12.63
C ASN A 7 5.67 21.51 -13.63
N PRO A 8 5.71 20.27 -13.14
CA PRO A 8 5.78 19.12 -14.06
C PRO A 8 4.56 19.13 -14.97
N PRO A 9 4.71 18.78 -16.27
CA PRO A 9 3.58 18.71 -17.18
C PRO A 9 2.54 17.72 -16.67
N ARG A 10 1.27 18.01 -16.91
CA ARG A 10 0.19 17.04 -16.59
C ARG A 10 0.29 15.89 -17.58
N PHE A 11 0.06 14.67 -17.12
CA PHE A 11 0.09 13.46 -17.96
C PHE A 11 -0.79 13.61 -19.23
N SER A 12 -1.93 14.28 -19.12
CA SER A 12 -2.81 14.61 -20.26
C SER A 12 -2.18 15.51 -21.33
N GLU A 13 -1.10 16.21 -21.01
CA GLU A 13 -0.36 17.06 -21.98
C GLU A 13 0.68 16.27 -22.76
N LEU A 14 1.18 15.17 -22.20
CA LEU A 14 2.12 14.26 -22.83
C LEU A 14 1.43 13.33 -23.86
N THR A 15 0.18 12.97 -23.62
CA THR A 15 -0.59 12.03 -24.45
C THR A 15 -1.39 12.69 -25.58
N ALA A 16 -1.29 14.01 -25.77
CA ALA A 16 -1.97 14.70 -26.87
C ALA A 16 -1.40 14.25 -28.23
N PRO A 17 -2.21 13.64 -29.12
CA PRO A 17 -1.70 13.12 -30.40
C PRO A 17 -1.16 14.27 -31.26
N SER A 18 0.13 14.21 -31.58
CA SER A 18 0.73 15.13 -32.56
C SER A 18 0.00 14.95 -33.91
N ARG A 19 -0.80 15.96 -34.30
CA ARG A 19 -1.51 15.94 -35.58
C ARG A 19 -0.52 16.05 -36.73
N LYS A 20 0.19 14.99 -37.08
CA LYS A 20 0.82 14.83 -38.39
C LYS A 20 -0.25 14.37 -39.35
N ARG A 21 -0.68 15.29 -40.24
CA ARG A 21 -1.56 14.97 -41.35
C ARG A 21 -0.85 13.99 -42.30
N VAL A 22 -1.19 12.72 -42.20
CA VAL A 22 -0.86 11.72 -43.22
C VAL A 22 -1.90 11.84 -44.34
N ARG A 23 -1.48 12.24 -45.53
CA ARG A 23 -2.30 12.22 -46.76
C ARG A 23 -2.42 10.76 -47.18
N TYR A 24 -3.58 10.18 -47.09
CA TYR A 24 -3.89 8.89 -47.70
C TYR A 24 -4.16 9.08 -49.18
N ALA A 25 -3.37 8.42 -50.04
CA ALA A 25 -3.68 8.22 -51.44
C ALA A 25 -4.70 7.05 -51.53
N GLN A 26 -5.81 7.32 -52.20
CA GLN A 26 -6.83 6.30 -52.50
C GLN A 26 -6.30 5.34 -53.57
N GLY A 27 -6.17 4.07 -53.23
CA GLY A 27 -5.97 2.98 -54.17
C GLY A 27 -7.03 1.92 -53.95
N LEU A 28 -7.94 1.74 -54.89
CA LEU A 28 -8.91 0.67 -54.93
C LEU A 28 -8.20 -0.69 -55.13
N GLY A 29 -8.45 -1.63 -54.30
CA GLY A 29 -8.09 -3.03 -54.48
C GLY A 29 -8.91 -3.92 -53.56
N CYS A 30 -10.04 -4.47 -54.05
CA CYS A 30 -10.79 -5.53 -53.38
C CYS A 30 -9.97 -6.81 -53.33
N SER A 31 -9.59 -7.24 -52.14
CA SER A 31 -9.18 -8.63 -51.90
C SER A 31 -9.81 -9.10 -50.60
N VAL A 32 -10.76 -10.01 -50.72
CA VAL A 32 -11.38 -10.72 -49.61
C VAL A 32 -10.37 -11.70 -49.06
N ILE A 33 -9.79 -11.41 -47.90
CA ILE A 33 -8.99 -12.36 -47.12
C ILE A 33 -9.87 -12.85 -46.00
N VAL A 34 -10.29 -14.11 -46.11
CA VAL A 34 -10.91 -14.86 -45.00
C VAL A 34 -9.80 -15.10 -43.95
N ALA A 35 -9.76 -14.29 -42.93
CA ALA A 35 -8.90 -14.52 -41.78
C ALA A 35 -9.53 -15.62 -40.92
N ALA A 36 -8.98 -16.84 -41.00
CA ALA A 36 -9.23 -17.88 -40.03
C ALA A 36 -8.67 -17.39 -38.67
N LEU A 37 -9.57 -17.08 -37.73
CA LEU A 37 -9.23 -16.81 -36.34
C LEU A 37 -8.77 -18.14 -35.70
N SER A 38 -7.49 -18.43 -35.81
CA SER A 38 -6.86 -19.44 -34.95
C SER A 38 -6.78 -18.85 -33.55
N CYS A 39 -7.70 -19.28 -32.70
CA CYS A 39 -7.62 -19.09 -31.26
C CYS A 39 -6.38 -19.88 -30.80
N GLN A 40 -5.23 -19.23 -30.71
CA GLN A 40 -4.09 -19.78 -30.02
C GLN A 40 -4.44 -19.78 -28.53
N LEU A 41 -4.89 -20.93 -28.02
CA LEU A 41 -4.76 -21.21 -26.60
C LEU A 41 -3.28 -21.02 -26.28
N ALA A 42 -2.96 -19.95 -25.57
CA ALA A 42 -1.66 -19.85 -24.90
C ALA A 42 -1.59 -21.09 -24.00
N ALA A 43 -0.74 -22.04 -24.38
CA ALA A 43 -0.39 -23.15 -23.51
C ALA A 43 0.15 -22.50 -22.24
N ALA A 44 -0.52 -22.71 -21.11
CA ALA A 44 0.04 -22.41 -19.82
C ALA A 44 1.40 -23.16 -19.80
N GLN A 45 2.50 -22.40 -19.74
CA GLN A 45 3.79 -23.01 -19.51
C GLN A 45 3.66 -23.72 -18.17
N ASP A 46 3.93 -25.02 -18.15
CA ASP A 46 4.09 -25.77 -16.91
C ASP A 46 5.24 -25.11 -16.15
N VAL A 47 4.92 -24.28 -15.16
CA VAL A 47 5.90 -23.66 -14.29
C VAL A 47 6.39 -24.77 -13.37
N ASP A 48 7.68 -25.09 -13.44
CA ASP A 48 8.31 -26.00 -12.48
C ASP A 48 8.33 -25.32 -11.10
N ILE A 49 7.40 -25.72 -10.24
CA ILE A 49 7.24 -25.12 -8.92
C ILE A 49 8.17 -25.86 -7.94
N PRO A 50 9.21 -25.21 -7.40
CA PRO A 50 10.02 -25.78 -6.33
C PRO A 50 9.14 -26.17 -5.14
N ARG A 51 9.45 -27.31 -4.52
CA ARG A 51 8.65 -27.81 -3.39
C ARG A 51 9.51 -28.02 -2.16
N THR A 52 8.91 -27.73 -1.01
CA THR A 52 9.48 -28.08 0.29
C THR A 52 9.45 -29.61 0.50
N GLU A 53 10.14 -30.08 1.51
CA GLU A 53 10.09 -31.49 1.95
C GLU A 53 8.67 -31.97 2.31
N HIS A 54 7.75 -31.03 2.60
CA HIS A 54 6.35 -31.30 2.92
C HIS A 54 5.45 -31.33 1.67
N GLY A 55 6.00 -31.17 0.46
CA GLY A 55 5.30 -31.28 -0.82
C GLY A 55 4.55 -30.02 -1.27
N HIS A 56 4.53 -28.96 -0.48
CA HIS A 56 3.94 -27.66 -0.85
C HIS A 56 4.94 -26.81 -1.64
N PRO A 57 4.47 -25.85 -2.45
CA PRO A 57 5.33 -24.88 -3.09
C PRO A 57 6.31 -24.22 -2.11
N ASP A 58 7.57 -24.08 -2.50
CA ASP A 58 8.58 -23.42 -1.69
C ASP A 58 8.56 -21.91 -1.93
N PHE A 59 7.97 -21.19 -1.01
CA PHE A 59 7.89 -19.73 -1.02
C PHE A 59 8.99 -19.06 -0.20
N GLN A 60 9.91 -19.84 0.40
CA GLN A 60 10.95 -19.28 1.25
C GLN A 60 11.87 -18.32 0.50
N GLY A 61 12.25 -17.25 1.15
CA GLY A 61 13.22 -16.28 0.62
C GLY A 61 12.89 -14.85 0.99
N PHE A 62 13.69 -13.95 0.44
CA PHE A 62 13.49 -12.52 0.54
C PHE A 62 12.75 -12.01 -0.69
N TYR A 63 11.82 -11.11 -0.49
CA TYR A 63 10.99 -10.55 -1.55
C TYR A 63 10.84 -9.05 -1.39
N THR A 64 10.72 -8.38 -2.53
CA THR A 64 10.32 -6.97 -2.59
C THR A 64 8.98 -6.84 -3.31
N PHE A 65 8.14 -5.91 -2.84
CA PHE A 65 6.84 -5.59 -3.45
C PHE A 65 6.75 -4.12 -3.88
N ARG A 66 7.90 -3.47 -4.08
CA ARG A 66 7.97 -2.08 -4.56
C ARG A 66 7.45 -1.95 -5.98
N THR A 67 6.66 -0.92 -6.22
CA THR A 67 6.14 -0.53 -7.52
C THR A 67 5.60 0.89 -7.48
N ILE A 68 5.65 1.60 -8.60
CA ILE A 68 4.98 2.89 -8.76
C ILE A 68 3.51 2.75 -9.19
N THR A 69 3.01 1.53 -9.45
CA THR A 69 1.58 1.32 -9.65
C THR A 69 0.84 1.65 -8.35
N PRO A 70 -0.04 2.66 -8.34
CA PRO A 70 -0.71 3.07 -7.11
C PRO A 70 -1.79 2.07 -6.69
N LEU A 71 -2.11 2.04 -5.40
CA LEU A 71 -3.22 1.23 -4.90
C LEU A 71 -4.53 1.62 -5.57
N ASN A 72 -4.86 2.92 -5.55
CA ASN A 72 -6.06 3.47 -6.20
C ASN A 72 -5.69 4.05 -7.56
N ARG A 73 -6.52 3.80 -8.57
CA ARG A 73 -6.36 4.42 -9.89
C ARG A 73 -6.37 5.94 -9.77
N PRO A 74 -5.35 6.64 -10.29
CA PRO A 74 -5.30 8.09 -10.24
C PRO A 74 -6.38 8.71 -11.12
N PRO A 75 -6.84 9.93 -10.80
CA PRO A 75 -7.86 10.61 -11.59
C PRO A 75 -7.47 10.79 -13.06
N GLU A 76 -6.20 11.00 -13.35
CA GLU A 76 -5.64 11.18 -14.69
C GLU A 76 -5.80 9.93 -15.58
N LEU A 77 -5.97 8.77 -14.96
CA LEU A 77 -6.15 7.47 -15.61
C LEU A 77 -7.52 6.86 -15.33
N ALA A 78 -8.52 7.66 -14.92
CA ALA A 78 -9.84 7.17 -14.48
C ALA A 78 -10.50 6.24 -15.51
N ASP A 79 -10.40 6.59 -16.80
CA ASP A 79 -11.01 5.84 -17.91
C ASP A 79 -10.08 4.77 -18.50
N LYS A 80 -8.90 4.56 -17.91
CA LYS A 80 -7.88 3.67 -18.45
C LYS A 80 -7.44 2.62 -17.43
N ALA A 81 -7.96 1.40 -17.60
CA ALA A 81 -7.66 0.32 -16.67
C ALA A 81 -6.26 -0.30 -16.88
N VAL A 82 -5.76 -0.29 -18.10
CA VAL A 82 -4.47 -0.90 -18.50
C VAL A 82 -3.77 0.03 -19.49
N LEU A 83 -2.48 0.24 -19.34
CA LEU A 83 -1.63 1.02 -20.22
C LEU A 83 -1.10 0.14 -21.36
N THR A 84 -0.86 0.75 -22.55
CA THR A 84 -0.01 0.13 -23.55
C THR A 84 1.44 0.11 -23.06
N PRO A 85 2.35 -0.65 -23.69
CA PRO A 85 3.76 -0.60 -23.32
C PRO A 85 4.37 0.82 -23.38
N GLU A 86 4.01 1.57 -24.42
CA GLU A 86 4.49 2.94 -24.62
C GLU A 86 3.96 3.88 -23.53
N GLU A 87 2.67 3.79 -23.23
CA GLU A 87 2.04 4.59 -22.16
C GLU A 87 2.56 4.22 -20.77
N ALA A 88 2.91 2.96 -20.56
CA ALA A 88 3.53 2.55 -19.30
C ALA A 88 4.91 3.20 -19.13
N ALA A 89 5.73 3.22 -20.19
CA ALA A 89 7.03 3.89 -20.15
C ALA A 89 6.90 5.40 -19.92
N GLU A 90 5.94 6.06 -20.60
CA GLU A 90 5.67 7.48 -20.37
C GLU A 90 5.17 7.77 -18.96
N TRP A 91 4.32 6.89 -18.41
CA TRP A 91 3.83 7.01 -17.03
C TRP A 91 4.94 6.80 -16.01
N GLU A 92 5.83 5.84 -16.23
CA GLU A 92 6.99 5.57 -15.40
C GLU A 92 7.94 6.76 -15.36
N GLU A 93 8.24 7.36 -16.52
CA GLU A 93 9.06 8.57 -16.58
C GLU A 93 8.40 9.73 -15.82
N PHE A 94 7.11 9.98 -16.09
CA PHE A 94 6.34 11.04 -15.42
C PHE A 94 6.32 10.85 -13.90
N GLU A 95 5.98 9.64 -13.40
CA GLU A 95 5.88 9.37 -11.96
C GLU A 95 7.23 9.43 -11.26
N ASN A 96 8.28 8.90 -11.88
CA ASN A 96 9.62 8.97 -11.32
C ASN A 96 10.12 10.42 -11.18
N GLN A 97 9.81 11.28 -12.15
CA GLN A 97 10.10 12.70 -12.05
C GLN A 97 9.23 13.40 -11.00
N ARG A 98 7.92 13.16 -11.03
CA ARG A 98 6.94 13.77 -10.11
C ARG A 98 7.22 13.45 -8.65
N GLN A 99 7.65 12.22 -8.36
CA GLN A 99 7.90 11.76 -7.00
C GLN A 99 9.32 12.07 -6.51
N ASN A 100 10.24 12.44 -7.39
CA ASN A 100 11.62 12.71 -7.03
C ASN A 100 11.72 13.94 -6.13
N ARG A 101 12.09 13.70 -4.88
CA ARG A 101 12.16 14.75 -3.85
C ARG A 101 13.28 15.76 -4.11
N ASP A 102 14.33 15.35 -4.78
CA ASP A 102 15.45 16.24 -5.10
C ASP A 102 15.08 17.27 -6.19
N LEU A 103 14.02 17.00 -6.96
CA LEU A 103 13.48 17.94 -7.96
C LEU A 103 12.43 18.91 -7.39
N ILE A 104 11.89 18.64 -6.19
CA ILE A 104 10.82 19.45 -5.56
C ILE A 104 11.45 20.50 -4.63
N VAL A 105 12.35 21.32 -5.15
CA VAL A 105 13.24 22.13 -4.30
C VAL A 105 12.57 23.36 -3.66
N ASP A 106 11.56 23.99 -4.24
CA ASP A 106 11.23 25.34 -3.83
C ASP A 106 9.78 25.67 -3.44
N SER A 107 8.83 24.81 -3.68
CA SER A 107 7.42 25.26 -3.59
C SER A 107 6.60 24.61 -2.48
N VAL A 108 7.03 23.50 -1.93
CA VAL A 108 6.23 22.76 -0.96
C VAL A 108 7.13 22.41 0.22
N GLY A 109 7.14 23.26 1.22
CA GLY A 109 7.52 22.79 2.54
C GLY A 109 6.72 21.50 2.79
N GLY A 110 7.39 20.36 3.03
CA GLY A 110 6.70 19.16 3.49
C GLY A 110 5.84 19.53 4.69
N ALA A 111 4.80 18.78 4.99
CA ALA A 111 3.84 19.14 6.04
C ALA A 111 4.55 19.65 7.30
N GLY A 112 4.48 20.95 7.56
CA GLY A 112 5.10 21.60 8.69
C GLY A 112 6.53 22.10 8.51
N TYR A 113 7.17 21.93 7.35
CA TYR A 113 8.51 22.46 7.09
C TYR A 113 8.45 23.79 6.30
N PRO A 114 9.38 24.73 6.54
CA PRO A 114 9.50 25.94 5.73
C PRO A 114 9.77 25.61 4.25
N PRO A 115 9.42 26.51 3.31
CA PRO A 115 9.80 26.38 1.91
C PRO A 115 11.31 26.13 1.75
N GLY A 116 11.69 25.24 0.87
CA GLY A 116 13.09 24.82 0.65
C GLY A 116 13.62 23.79 1.64
N VAL A 117 12.80 23.33 2.60
CA VAL A 117 13.15 22.24 3.52
C VAL A 117 12.34 21.00 3.14
N ILE A 118 13.01 19.95 2.72
CA ILE A 118 12.43 18.62 2.46
C ILE A 118 12.74 17.69 3.63
N SER A 119 11.80 16.81 3.97
CA SER A 119 11.96 15.84 5.05
C SER A 119 13.10 14.84 4.76
N TYR A 120 13.14 14.37 3.51
CA TYR A 120 14.14 13.43 2.99
C TYR A 120 14.41 13.74 1.51
N ASN A 121 15.66 13.56 1.07
CA ASN A 121 16.03 13.53 -0.34
C ASN A 121 15.66 12.17 -0.98
N GLU A 122 15.71 12.09 -2.31
CA GLU A 122 15.28 10.89 -3.05
C GLU A 122 16.02 9.62 -2.66
N PHE A 123 17.28 9.73 -2.27
CA PHE A 123 18.10 8.59 -1.85
C PHE A 123 17.46 7.68 -0.78
N TRP A 124 16.63 8.25 0.10
CA TRP A 124 15.99 7.50 1.20
C TRP A 124 14.70 6.82 0.81
N TYR A 125 14.23 7.02 -0.43
CA TYR A 125 13.00 6.40 -0.91
C TYR A 125 13.29 5.11 -1.67
N GLU A 126 12.46 4.10 -1.47
CA GLU A 126 12.55 2.78 -2.09
C GLU A 126 11.19 2.33 -2.64
N ARG A 127 10.48 3.22 -3.27
CA ARG A 127 9.14 2.95 -3.79
C ARG A 127 9.11 2.12 -5.08
N GLY A 128 10.27 1.91 -5.71
CA GLY A 128 10.40 1.34 -7.04
C GLY A 128 10.28 2.39 -8.14
N SER A 129 10.58 2.01 -9.36
CA SER A 129 10.60 2.87 -10.54
C SER A 129 9.74 2.34 -11.69
N GLU A 130 9.13 1.17 -11.54
CA GLU A 130 8.40 0.47 -12.58
C GLU A 130 6.95 0.19 -12.18
N THR A 131 6.08 0.13 -13.17
CA THR A 131 4.72 -0.39 -13.03
C THR A 131 4.74 -1.91 -12.91
N ILE A 132 3.63 -2.50 -12.43
CA ILE A 132 3.46 -3.96 -12.44
C ILE A 132 3.38 -4.47 -13.89
N ALA A 133 3.85 -5.69 -14.15
CA ALA A 133 3.95 -6.28 -15.49
C ALA A 133 2.61 -6.32 -16.26
N SER A 134 1.49 -6.40 -15.57
CA SER A 134 0.15 -6.34 -16.18
C SER A 134 -0.22 -4.94 -16.69
N ARG A 135 0.57 -3.92 -16.37
CA ARG A 135 0.34 -2.51 -16.73
C ARG A 135 -1.01 -1.97 -16.29
N ARG A 136 -1.64 -2.59 -15.28
CA ARG A 136 -2.84 -2.00 -14.66
C ARG A 136 -2.49 -0.66 -14.04
N THR A 137 -3.44 0.27 -14.10
CA THR A 137 -3.29 1.62 -13.56
C THR A 137 -3.60 1.73 -12.08
N SER A 138 -3.92 0.61 -11.45
CA SER A 138 -4.11 0.44 -10.00
C SER A 138 -3.80 -0.99 -9.58
N LEU A 139 -3.36 -1.17 -8.34
CA LEU A 139 -3.27 -2.50 -7.74
C LEU A 139 -4.68 -3.07 -7.49
N ILE A 140 -5.65 -2.21 -7.16
CA ILE A 140 -7.06 -2.62 -7.04
C ILE A 140 -7.60 -3.00 -8.42
N TYR A 141 -8.20 -4.20 -8.50
CA TYR A 141 -8.87 -4.71 -9.68
C TYR A 141 -10.38 -4.92 -9.47
N ASP A 142 -10.80 -5.04 -8.23
CA ASP A 142 -12.20 -5.10 -7.84
C ASP A 142 -12.45 -4.13 -6.67
N PRO A 143 -13.33 -3.15 -6.87
CA PRO A 143 -14.18 -2.88 -8.02
C PRO A 143 -13.39 -2.42 -9.26
N SER A 144 -13.99 -2.59 -10.44
CA SER A 144 -13.34 -2.37 -11.76
C SER A 144 -12.90 -0.92 -12.03
N ASN A 145 -13.43 0.06 -11.27
CA ASN A 145 -12.95 1.43 -11.30
C ASN A 145 -11.53 1.58 -10.73
N GLY A 146 -10.98 0.51 -10.11
CA GLY A 146 -9.62 0.48 -9.57
C GLY A 146 -9.42 1.32 -8.31
N ARG A 147 -10.46 1.53 -7.52
CA ARG A 147 -10.43 2.38 -6.32
C ARG A 147 -11.11 1.68 -5.15
N ILE A 148 -10.59 1.92 -3.94
CA ILE A 148 -11.30 1.52 -2.70
C ILE A 148 -12.70 2.13 -2.74
N PRO A 149 -13.77 1.38 -2.44
CA PRO A 149 -15.12 1.92 -2.30
C PRO A 149 -15.15 3.05 -1.28
N GLU A 150 -16.11 3.96 -1.41
CA GLU A 150 -16.31 4.98 -0.40
C GLU A 150 -16.73 4.34 0.94
N LEU A 151 -16.20 4.91 2.02
CA LEU A 151 -16.64 4.50 3.36
C LEU A 151 -18.13 4.79 3.53
N ASN A 152 -18.85 3.85 4.12
CA ASN A 152 -20.19 4.10 4.62
C ASN A 152 -20.14 5.06 5.82
N GLU A 153 -21.31 5.49 6.34
CA GLU A 153 -21.37 6.49 7.40
C GLU A 153 -20.63 6.05 8.67
N ALA A 154 -20.70 4.78 9.05
CA ALA A 154 -19.98 4.25 10.21
C ALA A 154 -18.45 4.27 10.00
N GLY A 155 -17.99 3.95 8.79
CA GLY A 155 -16.57 4.02 8.44
C GLY A 155 -16.05 5.46 8.39
N LYS A 156 -16.84 6.40 7.87
CA LYS A 156 -16.52 7.84 7.88
C LYS A 156 -16.39 8.37 9.32
N GLN A 157 -17.34 8.01 10.17
CA GLN A 157 -17.31 8.42 11.57
C GLN A 157 -16.08 7.87 12.28
N ARG A 158 -15.78 6.57 12.13
CA ARG A 158 -14.59 5.94 12.71
C ARG A 158 -13.29 6.60 12.25
N ARG A 159 -13.19 6.93 10.97
CA ARG A 159 -12.03 7.65 10.45
C ARG A 159 -11.89 9.03 11.04
N GLU A 160 -13.01 9.74 11.25
CA GLU A 160 -12.99 11.06 11.89
C GLU A 160 -12.62 10.95 13.37
N ASP A 161 -13.16 9.98 14.10
CA ASP A 161 -12.83 9.73 15.51
C ASP A 161 -11.32 9.41 15.66
N TYR A 162 -10.77 8.58 14.76
CA TYR A 162 -9.34 8.29 14.73
C TYR A 162 -8.50 9.54 14.47
N ARG A 163 -8.89 10.37 13.53
CA ARG A 163 -8.22 11.66 13.27
C ARG A 163 -8.27 12.56 14.50
N ASN A 164 -9.43 12.70 15.12
CA ASN A 164 -9.61 13.51 16.31
C ASN A 164 -8.74 12.98 17.47
N MET A 165 -8.66 11.67 17.64
CA MET A 165 -7.77 11.07 18.61
C MET A 165 -6.31 11.47 18.36
N ILE A 166 -5.81 11.33 17.13
CA ILE A 166 -4.43 11.69 16.77
C ILE A 166 -4.14 13.17 17.00
N PHE A 167 -5.08 14.04 16.66
CA PHE A 167 -4.90 15.51 16.73
C PHE A 167 -5.26 16.12 18.06
N ASN A 168 -5.86 15.38 19.00
CA ASN A 168 -6.36 15.93 20.26
C ASN A 168 -5.90 15.15 21.51
N SER A 169 -4.87 14.30 21.38
CA SER A 169 -4.35 13.54 22.50
C SER A 169 -2.92 13.90 22.85
N ALA A 170 -2.71 14.29 24.12
CA ALA A 170 -1.38 14.53 24.68
C ALA A 170 -0.71 13.26 25.21
N GLY A 171 -1.42 12.13 25.21
CA GLY A 171 -0.92 10.83 25.64
C GLY A 171 -0.38 9.98 24.49
N PRO A 172 0.50 9.01 24.79
CA PRO A 172 1.05 8.11 23.75
C PRO A 172 -0.02 7.22 23.13
N GLU A 173 -1.07 6.87 23.86
CA GLU A 173 -2.20 6.06 23.37
C GLU A 173 -2.97 6.73 22.22
N GLY A 174 -2.99 8.04 22.18
CA GLY A 174 -3.56 8.80 21.08
C GLY A 174 -2.64 8.99 19.87
N ARG A 175 -1.46 8.38 19.86
CA ARG A 175 -0.56 8.41 18.72
C ARG A 175 -0.77 7.22 17.81
N THR A 176 -0.43 7.38 16.53
CA THR A 176 -0.55 6.28 15.58
C THR A 176 0.30 5.07 16.00
N THR A 177 -0.06 3.89 15.54
CA THR A 177 0.73 2.68 15.77
C THR A 177 2.15 2.80 15.19
N VAL A 178 2.30 3.59 14.12
CA VAL A 178 3.59 3.88 13.48
C VAL A 178 4.46 4.78 14.37
N ASP A 179 3.89 5.88 14.91
CA ASP A 179 4.60 6.77 15.85
C ASP A 179 5.09 6.02 17.08
N ARG A 180 4.34 5.00 17.47
CA ARG A 180 4.61 4.16 18.65
C ARG A 180 5.50 2.95 18.34
N CYS A 181 5.93 2.77 17.11
CA CYS A 181 6.69 1.60 16.66
C CYS A 181 5.97 0.26 16.92
N LEU A 182 4.65 0.21 16.84
CA LEU A 182 3.87 -1.00 17.04
C LEU A 182 3.61 -1.75 15.74
N THR A 183 3.35 -1.00 14.67
CA THR A 183 3.16 -1.55 13.31
C THR A 183 3.80 -0.63 12.29
N GLY A 184 4.19 -1.18 11.14
CA GLY A 184 4.52 -0.40 9.95
C GLY A 184 3.27 0.05 9.20
N PHE A 185 3.42 0.99 8.27
CA PHE A 185 2.31 1.43 7.42
C PHE A 185 2.18 0.62 6.12
N ILE A 186 3.10 -0.33 5.87
CA ILE A 186 3.13 -1.17 4.67
C ILE A 186 3.08 -2.67 4.97
N GLY A 187 3.40 -3.10 6.20
CA GLY A 187 3.59 -4.51 6.56
C GLY A 187 2.31 -5.34 6.59
N GLY A 188 1.17 -4.71 6.68
CA GLY A 188 -0.14 -5.36 6.60
C GLY A 188 -0.54 -6.19 7.81
N PRO A 189 -1.51 -7.10 7.69
CA PRO A 189 -2.30 -7.38 6.48
C PRO A 189 -3.31 -6.29 6.12
N PRO A 190 -3.54 -6.01 4.84
CA PRO A 190 -2.78 -6.50 3.69
C PRO A 190 -1.46 -5.75 3.51
N MET A 191 -0.46 -6.35 2.84
CA MET A 191 0.76 -5.68 2.46
C MET A 191 0.48 -4.74 1.28
N ILE A 192 0.86 -3.45 1.44
CA ILE A 192 0.62 -2.42 0.43
C ILE A 192 1.91 -1.64 0.21
N PRO A 193 2.38 -1.47 -1.02
CA PRO A 193 3.59 -0.72 -1.30
C PRO A 193 3.56 0.69 -0.72
N GLY A 194 4.68 1.12 -0.17
CA GLY A 194 4.87 2.44 0.42
C GLY A 194 6.14 3.11 -0.05
N SER A 195 6.57 4.13 0.68
CA SER A 195 7.70 4.97 0.28
C SER A 195 9.05 4.29 0.43
N TYR A 196 9.21 3.34 1.35
CA TYR A 196 10.46 2.64 1.65
C TYR A 196 10.19 1.36 2.46
N ASN A 197 11.22 0.50 2.61
CA ASN A 197 11.16 -0.80 3.31
C ASN A 197 10.10 -1.75 2.75
N ASN A 198 9.94 -1.78 1.42
CA ASN A 198 9.00 -2.65 0.73
C ASN A 198 9.53 -4.09 0.59
N ASN A 199 10.21 -4.58 1.63
CA ASN A 199 10.89 -5.85 1.64
C ASN A 199 10.34 -6.75 2.74
N MET A 200 10.36 -8.04 2.49
CA MET A 200 9.96 -9.05 3.47
C MET A 200 10.75 -10.33 3.31
N GLN A 201 10.78 -11.12 4.36
CA GLN A 201 11.24 -12.51 4.33
C GLN A 201 10.06 -13.45 4.57
N LEU A 202 9.94 -14.48 3.73
CA LEU A 202 9.08 -15.64 3.96
C LEU A 202 9.90 -16.80 4.51
N VAL A 203 9.42 -17.35 5.62
CA VAL A 203 9.95 -18.59 6.21
C VAL A 203 8.80 -19.56 6.31
N GLN A 204 9.05 -20.82 5.89
CA GLN A 204 8.04 -21.85 5.80
C GLN A 204 8.47 -23.08 6.57
N THR A 205 7.58 -23.59 7.41
CA THR A 205 7.72 -24.86 8.11
C THR A 205 6.53 -25.76 7.75
N GLU A 206 6.46 -26.95 8.33
CA GLU A 206 5.35 -27.88 8.13
C GLU A 206 3.98 -27.27 8.53
N ASP A 207 3.95 -26.52 9.63
CA ASP A 207 2.72 -26.05 10.28
C ASP A 207 2.62 -24.52 10.41
N HIS A 208 3.62 -23.78 9.95
CA HIS A 208 3.63 -22.31 9.99
C HIS A 208 4.22 -21.68 8.73
N ILE A 209 3.67 -20.52 8.39
CA ILE A 209 4.32 -19.53 7.51
C ILE A 209 4.62 -18.31 8.37
N ILE A 210 5.82 -17.77 8.23
CA ILE A 210 6.22 -16.53 8.91
C ILE A 210 6.54 -15.50 7.86
N ILE A 211 5.88 -14.34 7.94
CA ILE A 211 6.17 -13.16 7.11
C ILE A 211 6.84 -12.14 8.02
N LEU A 212 8.13 -11.92 7.80
CA LEU A 212 8.89 -10.87 8.47
C LEU A 212 8.97 -9.67 7.53
N ASN A 213 8.24 -8.61 7.82
CA ASN A 213 8.37 -7.35 7.11
C ASN A 213 9.55 -6.54 7.65
N GLU A 214 10.31 -5.91 6.76
CA GLU A 214 11.46 -5.09 7.12
C GLU A 214 11.04 -3.89 8.00
N MET A 215 9.96 -3.20 7.61
CA MET A 215 9.47 -2.07 8.37
C MET A 215 9.00 -2.49 9.76
N VAL A 216 9.61 -1.89 10.79
CA VAL A 216 9.34 -2.15 12.21
C VAL A 216 9.62 -3.62 12.61
N HIS A 217 10.35 -4.36 11.77
CA HIS A 217 10.62 -5.80 11.93
C HIS A 217 9.37 -6.59 12.37
N SER A 218 8.22 -6.24 11.79
CA SER A 218 6.96 -6.89 12.12
C SER A 218 6.94 -8.33 11.62
N ALA A 219 6.74 -9.28 12.54
CA ALA A 219 6.71 -10.71 12.26
C ALA A 219 5.29 -11.26 12.43
N ARG A 220 4.67 -11.62 11.33
CA ARG A 220 3.34 -12.24 11.30
C ARG A 220 3.48 -13.76 11.21
N ILE A 221 2.99 -14.47 12.23
CA ILE A 221 3.01 -15.93 12.31
C ILE A 221 1.65 -16.48 11.89
N ILE A 222 1.60 -17.18 10.81
CA ILE A 222 0.41 -17.79 10.19
C ILE A 222 0.43 -19.28 10.52
N LYS A 223 -0.51 -19.75 11.33
CA LYS A 223 -0.66 -21.17 11.65
C LYS A 223 -1.41 -21.87 10.52
N LEU A 224 -0.84 -22.95 9.99
CA LEU A 224 -1.47 -23.74 8.94
C LEU A 224 -2.50 -24.71 9.54
N ASN A 225 -3.64 -24.85 8.83
CA ASN A 225 -4.73 -25.77 9.19
C ASN A 225 -5.27 -25.60 10.63
N ALA A 226 -5.07 -24.41 11.20
CA ALA A 226 -5.55 -24.06 12.55
C ALA A 226 -6.88 -23.29 12.48
N LYS A 227 -7.51 -23.14 13.63
CA LYS A 227 -8.62 -22.19 13.81
C LYS A 227 -8.09 -20.96 14.53
N PRO A 228 -8.61 -19.76 14.24
CA PRO A 228 -8.31 -18.58 15.03
C PRO A 228 -8.66 -18.83 16.51
N SER A 229 -7.81 -18.38 17.40
CA SER A 229 -8.06 -18.53 18.85
C SER A 229 -9.16 -17.58 19.34
N GLY A 230 -9.26 -16.41 18.73
CA GLY A 230 -10.22 -15.37 19.07
C GLY A 230 -10.09 -14.82 20.50
N LEU A 231 -9.00 -15.16 21.19
CA LEU A 231 -8.85 -14.86 22.62
C LEU A 231 -8.50 -13.40 22.89
N GLN A 232 -7.58 -12.85 22.11
CA GLN A 232 -7.09 -11.49 22.32
C GLN A 232 -6.86 -10.82 20.97
N PRO A 233 -7.46 -9.66 20.73
CA PRO A 233 -7.19 -8.86 19.53
C PRO A 233 -5.71 -8.49 19.43
N LYS A 234 -5.21 -8.44 18.19
CA LYS A 234 -3.84 -8.05 17.91
C LYS A 234 -3.82 -6.86 16.94
N TRP A 235 -2.73 -6.11 16.95
CA TRP A 235 -2.59 -4.97 16.04
C TRP A 235 -2.73 -5.37 14.57
N GLU A 236 -2.10 -6.47 14.16
CA GLU A 236 -2.14 -7.00 12.80
C GLU A 236 -3.11 -8.18 12.64
N GLY A 237 -4.02 -8.35 13.60
CA GLY A 237 -4.99 -9.44 13.60
C GLY A 237 -4.39 -10.80 13.95
N GLU A 238 -5.20 -11.83 13.86
CA GLU A 238 -4.82 -13.23 14.00
C GLU A 238 -4.96 -13.92 12.65
N SER A 239 -3.83 -14.44 12.12
CA SER A 239 -3.76 -15.06 10.81
C SER A 239 -3.72 -16.58 10.93
N VAL A 240 -4.54 -17.25 10.13
CA VAL A 240 -4.50 -18.70 9.90
C VAL A 240 -4.44 -18.98 8.41
N GLY A 241 -3.79 -20.06 8.02
CA GLY A 241 -3.62 -20.41 6.61
C GLY A 241 -3.93 -21.85 6.31
N HIS A 242 -4.15 -22.14 5.04
CA HIS A 242 -4.25 -23.48 4.49
C HIS A 242 -3.83 -23.47 3.02
N TRP A 243 -3.56 -24.65 2.49
CA TRP A 243 -3.23 -24.81 1.10
C TRP A 243 -4.46 -25.22 0.27
N GLU A 244 -4.71 -24.52 -0.83
CA GLU A 244 -5.65 -24.90 -1.88
C GLU A 244 -4.85 -25.29 -3.14
N GLY A 245 -4.51 -26.57 -3.26
CA GLY A 245 -3.55 -27.00 -4.25
C GLY A 245 -2.19 -26.35 -4.05
N ASP A 246 -1.74 -25.55 -5.01
CA ASP A 246 -0.47 -24.82 -4.97
C ASP A 246 -0.62 -23.35 -4.52
N VAL A 247 -1.79 -22.96 -4.03
CA VAL A 247 -2.06 -21.61 -3.52
C VAL A 247 -2.10 -21.64 -2.00
N LEU A 248 -1.31 -20.80 -1.36
CA LEU A 248 -1.44 -20.53 0.06
C LEU A 248 -2.55 -19.50 0.27
N VAL A 249 -3.57 -19.88 1.03
CA VAL A 249 -4.68 -18.99 1.42
C VAL A 249 -4.52 -18.65 2.89
N VAL A 250 -4.57 -17.35 3.20
CA VAL A 250 -4.46 -16.84 4.57
C VAL A 250 -5.69 -16.01 4.87
N GLU A 251 -6.33 -16.29 6.00
CA GLU A 251 -7.41 -15.46 6.53
C GLU A 251 -6.94 -14.78 7.81
N THR A 252 -7.13 -13.46 7.88
CA THR A 252 -6.80 -12.65 9.04
C THR A 252 -8.01 -11.88 9.54
N ASN A 253 -8.27 -11.98 10.84
CA ASN A 253 -9.34 -11.28 11.54
C ASN A 253 -8.88 -10.94 12.97
N ASN A 254 -9.81 -10.57 13.86
CA ASN A 254 -9.52 -10.30 15.28
C ASN A 254 -8.50 -9.17 15.46
N PHE A 255 -8.70 -8.07 14.74
CA PHE A 255 -7.89 -6.86 14.83
C PHE A 255 -8.17 -6.09 16.12
N TYR A 256 -7.16 -5.40 16.63
CA TYR A 256 -7.35 -4.46 17.71
C TYR A 256 -8.14 -3.25 17.21
N HIS A 257 -9.07 -2.72 18.01
CA HIS A 257 -10.04 -1.69 17.59
C HIS A 257 -9.40 -0.37 17.15
N ASP A 258 -8.19 -0.06 17.62
CA ASP A 258 -7.44 1.14 17.24
C ASP A 258 -6.58 0.93 15.98
N TYR A 259 -6.56 -0.28 15.42
CA TYR A 259 -5.91 -0.52 14.13
C TYR A 259 -6.79 -0.01 13.00
N ASN A 260 -6.50 1.19 12.53
CA ASN A 260 -7.32 1.85 11.52
C ASN A 260 -6.58 1.95 10.18
N LEU A 261 -6.53 0.84 9.44
CA LEU A 261 -6.10 0.87 8.06
C LEU A 261 -7.20 1.49 7.20
N ARG A 262 -7.03 2.76 6.81
CA ARG A 262 -7.94 3.48 5.88
C ARG A 262 -9.42 3.53 6.31
N GLY A 263 -9.72 3.43 7.58
CA GLY A 263 -11.09 3.40 8.10
C GLY A 263 -11.63 2.00 8.38
N MET A 264 -10.81 0.97 8.26
CA MET A 264 -11.15 -0.41 8.58
C MET A 264 -11.55 -0.56 10.05
N SER A 265 -12.48 -1.45 10.33
CA SER A 265 -12.90 -1.80 11.69
C SER A 265 -12.19 -3.05 12.22
N GLU A 266 -12.36 -3.29 13.51
CA GLU A 266 -11.91 -4.52 14.18
C GLU A 266 -12.62 -5.78 13.68
N GLN A 267 -13.75 -5.64 12.95
CA GLN A 267 -14.53 -6.75 12.40
C GLN A 267 -14.13 -7.12 10.97
N ALA A 268 -13.11 -6.46 10.44
CA ALA A 268 -12.60 -6.77 9.12
C ALA A 268 -12.10 -8.21 9.04
N THR A 269 -12.30 -8.81 7.87
CA THR A 269 -11.64 -10.04 7.46
C THR A 269 -10.82 -9.74 6.21
N ILE A 270 -9.56 -10.15 6.23
CA ILE A 270 -8.66 -10.05 5.09
C ILE A 270 -8.33 -11.47 4.64
N THR A 271 -8.64 -11.76 3.39
CA THR A 271 -8.25 -13.02 2.74
C THR A 271 -7.10 -12.72 1.79
N GLU A 272 -5.98 -13.40 1.96
CA GLU A 272 -4.77 -13.25 1.16
C GLU A 272 -4.48 -14.56 0.44
N ARG A 273 -3.97 -14.47 -0.78
CA ARG A 273 -3.61 -15.61 -1.63
C ARG A 273 -2.21 -15.39 -2.19
N PHE A 274 -1.35 -16.38 -2.00
CA PHE A 274 0.00 -16.39 -2.54
C PHE A 274 0.10 -17.50 -3.57
N THR A 275 0.46 -17.13 -4.78
CA THR A 275 0.55 -18.07 -5.92
C THR A 275 1.93 -17.97 -6.56
N TYR A 276 2.58 -19.11 -6.79
CA TYR A 276 3.81 -19.16 -7.53
C TYR A 276 3.53 -18.95 -9.03
N VAL A 277 4.11 -17.90 -9.61
CA VAL A 277 3.86 -17.53 -11.02
C VAL A 277 5.03 -17.90 -11.92
N ALA A 278 6.25 -17.68 -11.45
CA ALA A 278 7.49 -17.99 -12.15
C ALA A 278 8.64 -18.06 -11.14
N ASP A 279 9.81 -18.48 -11.58
CA ASP A 279 10.99 -18.47 -10.73
C ASP A 279 11.24 -17.05 -10.19
N GLY A 280 11.32 -16.99 -8.86
CA GLY A 280 11.48 -15.72 -8.15
C GLY A 280 10.28 -14.78 -8.17
N LEU A 281 9.11 -15.23 -8.59
CA LEU A 281 7.90 -14.40 -8.67
C LEU A 281 6.70 -15.08 -8.03
N LEU A 282 6.15 -14.46 -6.99
CA LEU A 282 4.83 -14.79 -6.45
C LEU A 282 3.84 -13.70 -6.83
N GLU A 283 2.60 -14.08 -7.10
CA GLU A 283 1.47 -13.16 -7.12
C GLU A 283 0.84 -13.14 -5.73
N TYR A 284 0.72 -11.97 -5.17
CA TYR A 284 0.03 -11.72 -3.92
C TYR A 284 -1.27 -11.00 -4.20
N ASP A 285 -2.35 -11.69 -3.91
CA ASP A 285 -3.73 -11.22 -4.07
C ASP A 285 -4.37 -11.10 -2.71
N PHE A 286 -5.17 -10.05 -2.50
CA PHE A 286 -5.91 -9.93 -1.24
C PHE A 286 -7.28 -9.29 -1.44
N THR A 287 -8.21 -9.70 -0.56
CA THR A 287 -9.56 -9.14 -0.46
C THR A 287 -9.81 -8.64 0.95
N VAL A 288 -10.27 -7.41 1.06
CA VAL A 288 -10.72 -6.81 2.32
C VAL A 288 -12.24 -6.84 2.36
N ASN A 289 -12.79 -7.49 3.36
CA ASN A 289 -14.22 -7.53 3.64
C ASN A 289 -14.48 -6.94 5.02
N ASP A 290 -15.12 -5.77 5.06
CA ASP A 290 -15.48 -5.08 6.30
C ASP A 290 -16.79 -4.32 6.13
N PRO A 291 -17.93 -4.99 6.37
CA PRO A 291 -19.25 -4.38 6.19
C PRO A 291 -19.55 -3.25 7.18
N LYS A 292 -18.70 -3.07 8.21
CA LYS A 292 -18.79 -1.91 9.12
C LYS A 292 -18.15 -0.66 8.52
N SER A 293 -17.34 -0.81 7.45
CA SER A 293 -16.61 0.30 6.83
C SER A 293 -17.03 0.55 5.39
N TRP A 294 -17.34 -0.50 4.63
CA TRP A 294 -17.69 -0.44 3.21
C TRP A 294 -18.93 -1.29 2.92
N ASP A 295 -19.74 -0.83 1.98
CA ASP A 295 -20.92 -1.58 1.54
C ASP A 295 -20.58 -2.77 0.62
N SER A 296 -19.33 -2.83 0.14
CA SER A 296 -18.80 -3.94 -0.65
C SER A 296 -17.34 -4.23 -0.28
N SER A 297 -16.91 -5.48 -0.45
CA SER A 297 -15.50 -5.84 -0.39
C SER A 297 -14.71 -5.21 -1.55
N TRP A 298 -13.40 -5.18 -1.42
CA TRP A 298 -12.50 -4.75 -2.48
C TRP A 298 -11.25 -5.62 -2.50
N SER A 299 -10.68 -5.79 -3.70
CA SER A 299 -9.54 -6.68 -3.92
C SER A 299 -8.43 -5.98 -4.69
N ALA A 300 -7.20 -6.35 -4.37
CA ALA A 300 -6.01 -5.87 -5.05
C ALA A 300 -5.00 -7.01 -5.23
N SER A 301 -4.10 -6.83 -6.18
CA SER A 301 -3.07 -7.80 -6.49
C SER A 301 -1.76 -7.11 -6.89
N LEU A 302 -0.65 -7.67 -6.44
CA LEU A 302 0.69 -7.17 -6.74
C LEU A 302 1.72 -8.31 -6.75
N PRO A 303 2.80 -8.15 -7.54
CA PRO A 303 3.87 -9.14 -7.57
C PRO A 303 4.79 -8.99 -6.37
N LEU A 304 5.22 -10.13 -5.80
CA LEU A 304 6.33 -10.24 -4.89
C LEU A 304 7.52 -10.78 -5.67
N ARG A 305 8.55 -9.97 -5.87
CA ARG A 305 9.74 -10.36 -6.63
C ARG A 305 10.84 -10.77 -5.66
N ARG A 306 11.47 -11.92 -5.92
CA ARG A 306 12.60 -12.38 -5.11
C ARG A 306 13.70 -11.33 -5.11
N SER A 307 14.22 -11.03 -3.90
CA SER A 307 15.36 -10.16 -3.68
C SER A 307 16.61 -11.00 -3.40
N ALA A 308 17.76 -10.53 -3.89
CA ALA A 308 19.04 -11.06 -3.50
C ALA A 308 19.51 -10.51 -2.14
N ASP A 309 18.97 -9.35 -1.76
CA ASP A 309 19.32 -8.67 -0.51
C ASP A 309 18.42 -9.18 0.62
N PRO A 310 18.98 -9.39 1.82
CA PRO A 310 18.18 -9.70 3.01
C PRO A 310 17.40 -8.47 3.46
N VAL A 311 16.44 -8.67 4.38
CA VAL A 311 15.84 -7.58 5.13
C VAL A 311 16.84 -7.03 6.13
N TYR A 312 16.85 -5.71 6.31
CA TYR A 312 17.73 -5.03 7.25
C TYR A 312 17.01 -4.72 8.55
N GLU A 313 17.78 -4.46 9.60
CA GLU A 313 17.24 -4.03 10.87
C GLU A 313 16.55 -2.66 10.74
N TYR A 314 15.35 -2.57 11.25
CA TYR A 314 14.61 -1.30 11.40
C TYR A 314 14.51 -0.96 12.88
N ALA A 315 15.48 -0.25 13.41
CA ALA A 315 15.61 0.11 14.84
C ALA A 315 14.64 1.26 15.21
N CYS A 316 13.34 1.00 15.17
CA CYS A 316 12.30 2.00 15.37
C CYS A 316 12.33 2.61 16.78
N HIS A 317 12.40 1.76 17.82
CA HIS A 317 12.33 2.21 19.21
C HIS A 317 13.58 2.99 19.63
N GLU A 318 14.75 2.54 19.21
CA GLU A 318 16.06 3.12 19.56
C GLU A 318 16.21 4.53 19.01
N GLY A 319 15.66 4.80 17.82
CA GLY A 319 15.69 6.10 17.16
C GLY A 319 14.46 6.98 17.38
N ASN A 320 13.47 6.54 18.18
CA ASN A 320 12.17 7.22 18.30
C ASN A 320 12.21 8.48 19.19
N HIS A 321 13.12 9.41 18.88
CA HIS A 321 13.15 10.73 19.53
C HIS A 321 11.93 11.60 19.15
N GLY A 322 11.30 11.32 17.98
CA GLY A 322 10.15 12.04 17.49
C GLY A 322 8.95 11.95 18.43
N LEU A 323 8.67 10.78 19.00
CA LEU A 323 7.55 10.59 19.93
C LEU A 323 7.69 11.50 21.17
N ILE A 324 8.88 11.62 21.73
CA ILE A 324 9.13 12.51 22.88
C ILE A 324 8.81 13.96 22.50
N GLY A 325 9.30 14.42 21.35
CA GLY A 325 9.06 15.76 20.85
C GLY A 325 7.57 16.03 20.56
N ILE A 326 6.89 15.10 19.94
CA ILE A 326 5.45 15.18 19.67
C ILE A 326 4.66 15.33 20.97
N LEU A 327 4.88 14.44 21.94
CA LEU A 327 4.17 14.48 23.22
C LEU A 327 4.49 15.76 24.02
N ALA A 328 5.72 16.23 23.99
CA ALA A 328 6.11 17.49 24.65
C ALA A 328 5.39 18.70 24.00
N GLY A 329 5.32 18.74 22.67
CA GLY A 329 4.58 19.77 21.93
C GLY A 329 3.10 19.78 22.29
N TRP A 330 2.46 18.61 22.28
CA TRP A 330 1.04 18.48 22.64
C TRP A 330 0.74 18.97 24.06
N ARG A 331 1.51 18.51 25.04
CA ARG A 331 1.38 18.98 26.44
C ARG A 331 1.56 20.49 26.58
N ARG A 332 2.43 21.06 25.74
CA ARG A 332 2.59 22.52 25.70
C ARG A 332 1.33 23.21 25.18
N TYR A 333 0.74 22.74 24.08
CA TYR A 333 -0.54 23.26 23.56
C TYR A 333 -1.66 23.11 24.60
N GLU A 334 -1.80 21.93 25.19
CA GLU A 334 -2.80 21.67 26.22
C GLU A 334 -2.65 22.60 27.41
N SER A 335 -1.41 22.89 27.88
CA SER A 335 -1.15 23.87 28.96
C SER A 335 -1.53 25.31 28.58
N MET A 336 -1.70 25.57 27.30
CA MET A 336 -2.15 26.87 26.76
C MET A 336 -3.64 26.90 26.45
N GLY A 337 -4.39 25.83 26.78
CA GLY A 337 -5.81 25.70 26.47
C GLY A 337 -6.08 25.50 24.96
N MET A 338 -5.14 24.88 24.26
CA MET A 338 -5.24 24.63 22.82
C MET A 338 -5.13 23.14 22.49
N ASN A 339 -5.79 22.74 21.42
CA ASN A 339 -5.56 21.46 20.76
C ASN A 339 -4.22 21.46 20.00
N GLY A 340 -3.74 20.30 19.60
CA GLY A 340 -2.48 20.17 18.88
C GLY A 340 -2.46 20.81 17.48
N ASP A 341 -3.60 21.11 16.90
CA ASP A 341 -3.75 21.87 15.67
C ASP A 341 -3.76 23.41 15.89
N GLY A 342 -3.61 23.83 17.17
CA GLY A 342 -3.64 25.24 17.57
C GLY A 342 -5.04 25.81 17.77
N SER A 343 -6.11 25.02 17.60
CA SER A 343 -7.47 25.46 17.94
C SER A 343 -7.70 25.47 19.46
N PRO A 344 -8.59 26.34 20.00
CA PRO A 344 -8.94 26.31 21.42
C PRO A 344 -9.53 24.97 21.85
N LEU A 345 -9.20 24.49 23.05
CA LEU A 345 -9.88 23.34 23.65
C LEU A 345 -11.39 23.69 23.84
N SER A 346 -12.26 22.76 23.44
CA SER A 346 -13.69 22.92 23.74
C SER A 346 -13.93 22.76 25.24
N GLU A 347 -14.87 23.56 25.80
CA GLU A 347 -15.19 23.51 27.24
C GLU A 347 -15.55 22.11 27.79
N THR A 348 -15.96 21.19 26.89
CA THR A 348 -16.27 19.80 27.23
C THR A 348 -15.05 18.91 27.44
N GLN A 349 -13.86 19.29 26.95
CA GLN A 349 -12.63 18.52 27.12
C GLN A 349 -11.80 18.95 28.33
N GLY A 350 -12.04 20.14 28.86
CA GLY A 350 -11.34 20.67 30.03
C GLY A 350 -11.80 20.13 31.39
N ALA A 351 -12.86 19.33 31.44
CA ALA A 351 -13.49 18.91 32.69
C ALA A 351 -12.97 17.59 33.29
N VAL A 352 -11.99 16.94 32.68
CA VAL A 352 -11.47 15.62 33.13
C VAL A 352 -10.16 15.73 33.94
N ALA A 353 -9.60 16.91 34.12
CA ALA A 353 -8.25 17.06 34.69
C ALA A 353 -8.23 17.60 36.16
N THR A 354 -9.30 17.53 36.92
CA THR A 354 -9.26 17.87 38.33
C THR A 354 -10.12 16.92 39.19
N ASP A 355 -9.60 15.72 39.44
CA ASP A 355 -9.90 15.02 40.69
C ASP A 355 -8.77 14.04 40.99
N GLU A 356 -7.94 14.45 41.98
CA GLU A 356 -7.02 13.74 42.88
C GLU A 356 -5.95 12.82 42.28
#